data_efd922c92449ab057a77587220f7b2b8
#
_entry.id   efd922c92449ab057a77587220f7b2b8
#
_cell.length_a   1.000
_cell.length_b   1.000
_cell.length_c   1.000
_cell.angle_alpha   90.00
_cell.angle_beta   90.00
_cell.angle_gamma   90.00
#
_symmetry.space_group_name_H-M   'P 1'
#
loop_
_entity.id
_entity.type
_entity.pdbx_description
1 polymer ?
#
loop_
_entity_poly.entity_id
_entity_poly.type
_entity_poly.pdbx_seq_one_letter_code
_entity_poly.pdbx_strand_id
1 'polypeptide(L)'
;MEQENMEFLPLGSIVQLKGGVKKIMIIARGAFAVVKGEKRYFDYGACTYPEGVIGDALLYFQHKDIQKIVYRGYEDEDEKLMQ
;
A
#
# COMPACT_ATOMS: atom_id res chain seq x y z
N MET A 1 8.73 -14.53 -14.90
CA MET A 1 8.57 -14.39 -14.03
C MET A 1 7.42 -13.99 -13.47
N GLU A 2 7.10 -14.13 -12.61
CA GLU A 2 5.96 -13.88 -12.10
C GLU A 2 5.70 -12.61 -11.63
N GLN A 3 6.65 -11.90 -11.43
CA GLN A 3 6.43 -10.62 -10.97
C GLN A 3 5.77 -9.78 -11.94
N GLU A 4 5.92 -10.08 -13.19
CA GLU A 4 5.32 -9.24 -14.16
C GLU A 4 3.84 -9.31 -14.10
N ASN A 5 3.32 -10.26 -13.36
CA ASN A 5 1.89 -10.35 -13.22
C ASN A 5 1.38 -9.72 -11.94
N MET A 6 2.24 -9.03 -11.22
CA MET A 6 1.82 -8.39 -10.01
C MET A 6 0.85 -7.26 -10.31
N GLU A 7 -0.27 -7.27 -9.68
CA GLU A 7 -1.25 -6.20 -9.82
C GLU A 7 -1.29 -5.42 -8.53
N PHE A 8 -1.26 -4.11 -8.65
CA PHE A 8 -1.37 -3.29 -7.46
C PHE A 8 -2.77 -3.40 -6.91
N LEU A 9 -2.87 -3.40 -5.59
CA LEU A 9 -4.17 -3.38 -4.94
C LEU A 9 -4.79 -1.99 -5.10
N PRO A 10 -6.12 -1.91 -5.18
CA PRO A 10 -6.77 -0.61 -5.32
C PRO A 10 -6.59 0.24 -4.08
N LEU A 11 -6.68 1.54 -4.25
CA LEU A 11 -6.69 2.44 -3.11
C LEU A 11 -7.87 2.09 -2.21
N GLY A 12 -7.68 2.20 -0.92
CA GLY A 12 -8.69 1.82 0.04
C GLY A 12 -8.62 0.37 0.48
N SER A 13 -7.72 -0.42 -0.11
CA SER A 13 -7.55 -1.81 0.34
C SER A 13 -6.96 -1.83 1.74
N ILE A 14 -7.38 -2.78 2.55
CA ILE A 14 -6.91 -2.91 3.93
C ILE A 14 -6.12 -4.20 4.03
N VAL A 15 -4.89 -4.07 4.52
CA VAL A 15 -3.96 -5.21 4.58
C VAL A 15 -3.27 -5.26 5.92
N GLN A 16 -2.61 -6.38 6.18
CA GLN A 16 -1.70 -6.53 7.30
C GLN A 16 -0.35 -6.92 6.74
N LEU A 17 0.69 -6.33 7.28
CA LEU A 17 2.04 -6.61 6.81
C LEU A 17 2.65 -7.76 7.61
N LYS A 18 3.65 -8.39 7.04
CA LYS A 18 4.37 -9.47 7.70
C LYS A 18 4.97 -8.96 9.00
N GLY A 19 4.76 -9.68 10.07
CA GLY A 19 5.26 -9.28 11.36
C GLY A 19 4.41 -8.26 12.07
N GLY A 20 3.37 -7.73 11.43
CA GLY A 20 2.51 -6.73 12.02
C GLY A 20 1.14 -7.28 12.30
N VAL A 21 0.48 -6.72 13.30
CA VAL A 21 -0.90 -7.12 13.60
C VAL A 21 -1.87 -6.00 13.33
N LYS A 22 -1.37 -4.80 13.09
CA LYS A 22 -2.24 -3.65 12.85
C LYS A 22 -2.70 -3.64 11.41
N LYS A 23 -3.96 -3.32 11.21
CA LYS A 23 -4.49 -3.16 9.85
C LYS A 23 -4.09 -1.80 9.32
N ILE A 24 -3.77 -1.74 8.04
CA ILE A 24 -3.43 -0.47 7.40
C ILE A 24 -4.18 -0.36 6.10
N MET A 25 -4.50 0.87 5.72
CA MET A 25 -5.28 1.12 4.51
C MET A 25 -4.40 1.79 3.47
N ILE A 26 -4.40 1.25 2.27
CA ILE A 26 -3.58 1.77 1.18
C ILE A 26 -4.19 3.06 0.66
N ILE A 27 -3.40 4.13 0.65
CA ILE A 27 -3.87 5.43 0.18
C ILE A 27 -3.00 5.98 -0.95
N ALA A 28 -1.93 5.30 -1.32
CA ALA A 28 -1.09 5.72 -2.43
C ALA A 28 -0.45 4.51 -3.06
N ARG A 29 -0.16 4.61 -4.34
CA ARG A 29 0.53 3.56 -5.08
C ARG A 29 1.68 4.18 -5.84
N GLY A 30 2.79 3.43 -5.93
CA GLY A 30 3.94 3.90 -6.68
C GLY A 30 4.55 5.16 -6.10
N ALA A 31 4.83 5.14 -4.80
CA ALA A 31 5.27 6.32 -4.09
C ALA A 31 6.78 6.35 -3.91
N PHE A 32 7.34 7.55 -3.84
CA PHE A 32 8.74 7.71 -3.48
C PHE A 32 8.81 8.37 -2.12
N ALA A 33 9.76 7.93 -1.32
CA ALA A 33 9.97 8.51 0.00
C ALA A 33 11.48 8.56 0.27
N VAL A 34 11.89 9.52 1.09
CA VAL A 34 13.29 9.64 1.46
C VAL A 34 13.49 8.87 2.76
N VAL A 35 14.37 7.87 2.71
CA VAL A 35 14.65 7.04 3.87
C VAL A 35 16.15 7.13 4.10
N LYS A 36 16.55 7.62 5.26
CA LYS A 36 17.96 7.76 5.61
C LYS A 36 18.74 8.54 4.56
N GLY A 37 18.11 9.60 4.07
CA GLY A 37 18.77 10.47 3.11
C GLY A 37 18.73 10.00 1.67
N GLU A 38 18.12 8.85 1.40
CA GLU A 38 18.05 8.32 0.05
C GLU A 38 16.63 8.24 -0.42
N LYS A 39 16.41 8.60 -1.67
CA LYS A 39 15.09 8.51 -2.27
C LYS A 39 14.85 7.06 -2.66
N ARG A 40 13.77 6.48 -2.19
CA ARG A 40 13.43 5.10 -2.46
C ARG A 40 12.03 4.98 -3.00
N TYR A 41 11.82 3.99 -3.84
CA TYR A 41 10.52 3.69 -4.40
C TYR A 41 9.82 2.64 -3.55
N PHE A 42 8.53 2.87 -3.29
CA PHE A 42 7.70 1.90 -2.58
C PHE A 42 6.45 1.64 -3.40
N ASP A 43 5.99 0.40 -3.39
CA ASP A 43 4.79 0.05 -4.12
C ASP A 43 3.57 0.74 -3.55
N TYR A 44 3.53 0.93 -2.24
CA TYR A 44 2.35 1.49 -1.56
C TYR A 44 2.72 2.47 -0.46
N GLY A 45 1.79 3.41 -0.24
CA GLY A 45 1.78 4.21 0.97
C GLY A 45 0.46 3.95 1.66
N ALA A 46 0.45 3.94 2.99
CA ALA A 46 -0.75 3.58 3.74
C ALA A 46 -0.84 4.33 5.05
N CYS A 47 -2.04 4.37 5.60
CA CYS A 47 -2.27 4.91 6.93
C CYS A 47 -2.83 3.79 7.81
N THR A 48 -2.77 3.99 9.13
CA THR A 48 -3.31 2.99 10.03
C THR A 48 -4.83 2.96 9.93
N TYR A 49 -5.39 1.79 10.14
CA TYR A 49 -6.84 1.60 10.10
C TYR A 49 -7.29 1.09 11.47
N PRO A 50 -8.34 1.67 12.02
CA PRO A 50 -9.27 2.65 11.42
C PRO A 50 -8.92 4.11 11.67
N GLU A 51 -7.77 4.39 12.26
CA GLU A 51 -7.47 5.76 12.67
C GLU A 51 -7.30 6.75 11.51
N GLY A 52 -6.84 6.26 10.37
CA GLY A 52 -6.59 7.13 9.23
C GLY A 52 -5.23 7.81 9.34
N VAL A 53 -5.07 8.89 8.59
CA VAL A 53 -3.82 9.62 8.59
C VAL A 53 -3.74 10.46 9.86
N ILE A 54 -2.64 10.28 10.61
CA ILE A 54 -2.40 11.02 11.83
C ILE A 54 -1.12 11.79 11.63
N GLY A 55 -1.23 13.11 11.52
CA GLY A 55 -0.08 13.96 11.25
C GLY A 55 0.56 13.56 9.94
N ASP A 56 1.88 13.39 9.93
CA ASP A 56 2.59 13.00 8.75
C ASP A 56 2.96 11.52 8.75
N ALA A 57 2.31 10.76 9.58
CA ALA A 57 2.71 9.36 9.77
C ALA A 57 2.11 8.47 8.70
N LEU A 58 2.83 8.30 7.61
CA LEU A 58 2.46 7.35 6.57
C LEU A 58 3.42 6.19 6.61
N LEU A 59 2.91 5.02 6.22
CA LEU A 59 3.73 3.82 6.15
C LEU A 59 3.98 3.50 4.70
N TYR A 60 5.22 3.18 4.36
CA TYR A 60 5.57 2.82 2.99
C TYR A 60 6.07 1.39 2.98
N PHE A 61 5.62 0.61 2.01
CA PHE A 61 6.00 -0.79 1.96
C PHE A 61 5.89 -1.33 0.53
N GLN A 62 6.45 -2.51 0.32
CA GLN A 62 6.41 -3.16 -0.98
C GLN A 62 5.32 -4.22 -0.99
N HIS A 63 4.86 -4.57 -2.17
CA HIS A 63 3.80 -5.57 -2.31
C HIS A 63 4.17 -6.88 -1.60
N LYS A 64 5.43 -7.26 -1.68
CA LYS A 64 5.88 -8.51 -1.08
C LYS A 64 5.77 -8.53 0.44
N ASP A 65 5.63 -7.35 1.05
CA ASP A 65 5.53 -7.27 2.50
C ASP A 65 4.13 -7.52 3.03
N ILE A 66 3.16 -7.68 2.16
CA ILE A 66 1.78 -7.91 2.58
C ILE A 66 1.63 -9.36 3.03
N GLN A 67 1.15 -9.53 4.26
CA GLN A 67 0.90 -10.85 4.80
C GLN A 67 -0.53 -11.28 4.47
N LYS A 68 -1.49 -10.39 4.57
CA LYS A 68 -2.89 -10.74 4.42
C LYS A 68 -3.65 -9.55 3.86
N ILE A 69 -4.54 -9.81 2.91
CA ILE A 69 -5.45 -8.79 2.38
C ILE A 69 -6.75 -8.96 3.12
N VAL A 70 -7.10 -7.96 3.94
CA VAL A 70 -8.31 -7.99 4.75
C VAL A 70 -9.51 -7.55 3.94
N TYR A 71 -9.33 -6.52 3.11
CA TYR A 71 -10.42 -5.99 2.30
C TYR A 71 -9.82 -5.41 1.03
N ARG A 72 -10.36 -5.80 -0.11
CA ARG A 72 -9.89 -5.26 -1.36
C ARG A 72 -10.72 -4.05 -1.71
N GLY A 73 -10.06 -2.92 -1.98
CA GLY A 73 -10.76 -1.68 -2.22
C GLY A 73 -11.58 -1.68 -3.49
N TYR A 74 -12.38 -0.62 -3.65
CA TYR A 74 -13.27 -0.50 -4.79
C TYR A 74 -12.48 -0.34 -6.08
N GLU A 75 -12.93 -1.01 -7.12
CA GLU A 75 -12.26 -1.01 -8.39
C GLU A 75 -13.28 -0.79 -9.48
N ASP A 76 -13.08 0.22 -10.34
CA ASP A 76 -13.95 0.41 -11.48
C ASP A 76 -13.04 0.57 -12.70
N GLU A 77 -13.60 1.06 -13.80
CA GLU A 77 -12.82 1.18 -15.00
C GLU A 77 -11.70 2.19 -14.86
N ASP A 78 -11.93 3.26 -14.13
CA ASP A 78 -10.89 4.26 -13.92
C ASP A 78 -9.72 3.67 -13.13
N GLU A 79 -10.03 2.84 -12.15
CA GLU A 79 -9.00 2.18 -11.36
C GLU A 79 -8.16 1.27 -12.25
N LYS A 80 -8.79 0.53 -13.13
CA LYS A 80 -8.07 -0.40 -13.99
C LYS A 80 -7.16 0.31 -14.97
N LEU A 81 -7.56 1.50 -15.40
CA LEU A 81 -6.72 2.25 -16.32
C LEU A 81 -5.46 2.78 -15.64
N MET A 82 -5.46 2.88 -14.32
CA MET A 82 -4.31 3.39 -13.60
C MET A 82 -3.28 2.30 -13.33
N GLN A 83 -3.60 1.06 -13.58
CA GLN A 83 -2.65 -0.03 -13.35
C GLN A 83 -1.80 -0.36 -14.60
#